data_145dee24b0bd1b268f603ca4d11c2b52
#
_entry.id   145dee24b0bd1b268f603ca4d11c2b52
#
_cell.length_a   1.000
_cell.length_b   1.000
_cell.length_c   1.000
_cell.angle_alpha   90.00
_cell.angle_beta   90.00
_cell.angle_gamma   90.00
#
_symmetry.space_group_name_H-M   'P 1'
#
loop_
_entity.id
_entity.type
_entity.pdbx_description
1 polymer ?
#
loop_
_entity_poly.entity_id
_entity_poly.type
_entity_poly.pdbx_seq_one_letter_code
_entity_poly.pdbx_strand_id
1 'polypeptide(L)'
;MTNLFKITGTVTLKKGAGRQLKSGGMWVYDNEIDTFSETVEDGGLIELHDFDDYFMGIGFVNRRSKITVRMLSRHEGEINEEFIKQRVKDAVSYRMDTVDTSSCRLIFGEADFLPGIVIDKFSDVLVVESLALGIDRFKQLIVDDLKEILKEYGMPIRGVYERSDAKVRQLEGMERVKGFIGEEFDTKVMITENGVKYYVDVKDGQKTGLFLDQKYNRRAIGGLCKGAKVLDCFTHTGSFALNAGISGASSVLGVDASELAVNQATENAKLNGLEDIVRFKCADVFDLLPQLEKSGEKFDVVILDPPAFTKSRNSIKNAVKGYREINLRGMKLVKDGGYLATCSCSHFMDPELFTKTIGEAARNVHKRLRQIEYRTQSPDHPILWSADESLYLKFYIFQVVDEK
;
A
#
# COMPACT_ATOMS: atom_id res chain seq x y z
N MET A 1 14.53 17.62 -28.21
CA MET A 1 14.08 17.14 -26.89
C MET A 1 13.11 18.17 -26.35
N THR A 2 11.86 17.79 -26.09
CA THR A 2 10.87 18.69 -25.45
C THR A 2 11.39 19.03 -24.06
N ASN A 3 11.51 20.32 -23.73
CA ASN A 3 11.94 20.75 -22.40
C ASN A 3 10.91 20.29 -21.36
N LEU A 4 11.25 19.33 -20.52
CA LEU A 4 10.39 18.71 -19.51
C LEU A 4 9.83 19.75 -18.51
N PHE A 5 10.56 20.82 -18.29
CA PHE A 5 10.28 21.83 -17.27
C PHE A 5 9.52 23.05 -17.81
N LYS A 6 9.22 23.05 -19.14
CA LYS A 6 8.49 24.16 -19.74
C LYS A 6 7.03 24.14 -19.30
N ILE A 7 6.53 25.27 -18.78
CA ILE A 7 5.10 25.51 -18.62
C ILE A 7 4.49 25.62 -20.03
N THR A 8 3.55 24.72 -20.33
CA THR A 8 2.94 24.61 -21.65
C THR A 8 1.69 25.49 -21.81
N GLY A 9 1.15 25.99 -20.71
CA GLY A 9 -0.02 26.85 -20.73
C GLY A 9 -0.69 27.00 -19.38
N THR A 10 -1.90 27.54 -19.39
CA THR A 10 -2.72 27.82 -18.21
C THR A 10 -4.02 27.01 -18.26
N VAL A 11 -4.45 26.52 -17.09
CA VAL A 11 -5.76 25.89 -16.87
C VAL A 11 -6.55 26.73 -15.88
N THR A 12 -7.80 27.08 -16.22
CA THR A 12 -8.66 27.91 -15.36
C THR A 12 -9.79 27.05 -14.79
N LEU A 13 -10.07 27.19 -13.50
CA LEU A 13 -11.16 26.48 -12.82
C LEU A 13 -12.49 27.22 -12.96
N LYS A 14 -13.58 26.47 -12.93
CA LYS A 14 -14.94 27.01 -12.83
C LYS A 14 -15.14 27.74 -11.50
N LYS A 15 -16.06 28.72 -11.52
CA LYS A 15 -16.46 29.43 -10.29
C LYS A 15 -16.94 28.46 -9.22
N GLY A 16 -16.31 28.53 -8.03
CA GLY A 16 -16.62 27.68 -6.89
C GLY A 16 -16.00 26.29 -6.91
N ALA A 17 -15.19 25.97 -7.93
CA ALA A 17 -14.36 24.75 -7.99
C ALA A 17 -13.06 24.87 -7.16
N GLY A 18 -12.26 23.81 -7.10
CA GLY A 18 -10.98 23.79 -6.40
C GLY A 18 -11.09 23.74 -4.88
N ARG A 19 -12.23 23.32 -4.32
CA ARG A 19 -12.41 23.25 -2.86
C ARG A 19 -11.47 22.26 -2.21
N GLN A 20 -11.32 21.07 -2.81
CA GLN A 20 -10.40 20.04 -2.33
C GLN A 20 -8.95 20.56 -2.39
N LEU A 21 -8.60 21.26 -3.46
CA LEU A 21 -7.28 21.87 -3.58
C LEU A 21 -7.04 22.94 -2.51
N LYS A 22 -8.03 23.82 -2.23
CA LYS A 22 -7.94 24.84 -1.17
C LYS A 22 -7.79 24.23 0.25
N SER A 23 -8.32 23.03 0.48
CA SER A 23 -8.15 22.30 1.73
C SER A 23 -6.90 21.42 1.78
N GLY A 24 -6.02 21.46 0.78
CA GLY A 24 -4.75 20.76 0.80
C GLY A 24 -4.64 19.57 -0.15
N GLY A 25 -5.73 19.19 -0.84
CA GLY A 25 -5.70 18.11 -1.83
C GLY A 25 -4.81 18.45 -3.05
N MET A 26 -4.47 17.44 -3.82
CA MET A 26 -3.52 17.59 -4.93
C MET A 26 -4.13 17.29 -6.30
N TRP A 27 -5.44 17.01 -6.36
CA TRP A 27 -6.14 16.62 -7.57
C TRP A 27 -7.18 17.64 -7.97
N VAL A 28 -7.27 17.88 -9.29
CA VAL A 28 -8.34 18.64 -9.93
C VAL A 28 -9.00 17.73 -10.96
N TYR A 29 -10.31 17.60 -10.85
CA TYR A 29 -11.09 16.74 -11.72
C TYR A 29 -11.57 17.46 -12.99
N ASP A 30 -11.87 16.69 -14.03
CA ASP A 30 -12.35 17.18 -15.32
C ASP A 30 -13.57 18.11 -15.23
N ASN A 31 -14.48 17.83 -14.33
CA ASN A 31 -15.71 18.60 -14.11
C ASN A 31 -15.47 19.96 -13.41
N GLU A 32 -14.28 20.18 -12.83
CA GLU A 32 -13.89 21.42 -12.16
C GLU A 32 -13.27 22.46 -13.11
N ILE A 33 -12.86 22.02 -14.31
CA ILE A 33 -12.13 22.86 -15.26
C ILE A 33 -13.11 23.64 -16.14
N ASP A 34 -12.82 24.92 -16.33
CA ASP A 34 -13.52 25.83 -17.23
C ASP A 34 -12.84 25.88 -18.59
N THR A 35 -11.56 26.28 -18.63
CA THR A 35 -10.82 26.48 -19.89
C THR A 35 -9.38 25.95 -19.81
N PHE A 36 -8.86 25.68 -21.00
CA PHE A 36 -7.44 25.44 -21.27
C PHE A 36 -6.92 26.47 -22.24
N SER A 37 -5.73 27.03 -22.02
CA SER A 37 -5.09 27.81 -23.05
C SER A 37 -4.71 26.96 -24.27
N GLU A 38 -4.58 27.54 -25.44
CA GLU A 38 -4.34 26.81 -26.70
C GLU A 38 -3.01 26.02 -26.71
N THR A 39 -2.05 26.47 -25.91
CA THR A 39 -0.69 25.87 -25.83
C THR A 39 -0.56 24.65 -24.90
N VAL A 40 -1.62 24.30 -24.17
CA VAL A 40 -1.59 23.17 -23.21
C VAL A 40 -1.33 21.84 -23.91
N GLU A 41 -0.28 21.15 -23.45
CA GLU A 41 0.11 19.81 -23.92
C GLU A 41 -0.14 18.78 -22.82
N ASP A 42 -0.80 17.64 -23.16
CA ASP A 42 -1.01 16.54 -22.22
C ASP A 42 0.33 15.96 -21.73
N GLY A 43 0.47 15.77 -20.43
CA GLY A 43 1.71 15.38 -19.76
C GLY A 43 2.67 16.54 -19.51
N GLY A 44 2.33 17.77 -19.94
CA GLY A 44 3.10 18.99 -19.69
C GLY A 44 2.82 19.61 -18.32
N LEU A 45 3.69 20.53 -17.92
CA LEU A 45 3.45 21.42 -16.78
C LEU A 45 2.54 22.58 -17.20
N ILE A 46 1.61 22.95 -16.31
CA ILE A 46 0.72 24.10 -16.47
C ILE A 46 0.67 24.92 -15.18
N GLU A 47 0.30 26.19 -15.34
CA GLU A 47 -0.20 26.99 -14.25
C GLU A 47 -1.70 26.76 -14.08
N LEU A 48 -2.12 26.56 -12.84
CA LEU A 48 -3.53 26.46 -12.48
C LEU A 48 -3.99 27.75 -11.86
N HIS A 49 -5.10 28.30 -12.40
CA HIS A 49 -5.74 29.51 -11.92
C HIS A 49 -7.20 29.24 -11.53
N ASP A 50 -7.71 29.99 -10.58
CA ASP A 50 -9.15 29.98 -10.29
C ASP A 50 -9.92 30.89 -11.29
N PHE A 51 -11.24 30.99 -11.15
CA PHE A 51 -12.12 31.72 -12.04
C PHE A 51 -11.88 33.25 -12.04
N ASP A 52 -11.20 33.80 -11.04
CA ASP A 52 -10.82 35.21 -10.91
C ASP A 52 -9.34 35.46 -11.29
N ASP A 53 -8.73 34.50 -12.01
CA ASP A 53 -7.31 34.49 -12.42
C ASP A 53 -6.31 34.48 -11.25
N TYR A 54 -6.75 34.00 -10.08
CA TYR A 54 -5.84 33.80 -8.94
C TYR A 54 -4.99 32.55 -9.15
N PHE A 55 -3.67 32.70 -9.07
CA PHE A 55 -2.72 31.59 -9.17
C PHE A 55 -2.92 30.58 -8.03
N MET A 56 -3.11 29.33 -8.38
CA MET A 56 -3.33 28.22 -7.44
C MET A 56 -2.16 27.24 -7.37
N GLY A 57 -1.25 27.29 -8.34
CA GLY A 57 -0.06 26.44 -8.35
C GLY A 57 0.32 25.92 -9.73
N ILE A 58 1.32 25.04 -9.75
CA ILE A 58 1.84 24.38 -10.95
C ILE A 58 1.56 22.86 -10.82
N GLY A 59 1.13 22.23 -11.91
CA GLY A 59 0.85 20.80 -11.93
C GLY A 59 1.00 20.19 -13.31
N PHE A 60 0.88 18.86 -13.35
CA PHE A 60 0.80 18.10 -14.60
C PHE A 60 -0.64 18.07 -15.08
N VAL A 61 -0.84 18.23 -16.38
CA VAL A 61 -2.15 18.14 -17.02
C VAL A 61 -2.29 16.88 -17.87
N ASN A 62 -3.47 16.27 -17.84
CA ASN A 62 -3.85 15.19 -18.76
C ASN A 62 -5.37 15.23 -18.98
N ARG A 63 -5.80 15.71 -20.16
CA ARG A 63 -7.21 15.86 -20.54
C ARG A 63 -7.94 14.52 -20.75
N ARG A 64 -7.21 13.41 -20.84
CA ARG A 64 -7.78 12.06 -20.95
C ARG A 64 -8.15 11.48 -19.58
N SER A 65 -7.54 11.99 -18.52
CA SER A 65 -7.75 11.52 -17.15
C SER A 65 -8.91 12.28 -16.48
N LYS A 66 -9.70 11.57 -15.67
CA LYS A 66 -10.67 12.24 -14.78
C LYS A 66 -9.99 13.14 -13.75
N ILE A 67 -8.79 12.78 -13.29
CA ILE A 67 -7.92 13.64 -12.50
C ILE A 67 -7.07 14.42 -13.51
N THR A 68 -7.65 15.49 -14.02
CA THR A 68 -7.09 16.24 -15.16
C THR A 68 -5.85 17.02 -14.79
N VAL A 69 -5.77 17.57 -13.56
CA VAL A 69 -4.55 18.21 -13.08
C VAL A 69 -4.10 17.54 -11.77
N ARG A 70 -2.81 17.21 -11.70
CA ARG A 70 -2.14 16.74 -10.50
C ARG A 70 -1.11 17.79 -10.08
N MET A 71 -1.34 18.38 -8.91
CA MET A 71 -0.51 19.48 -8.41
C MET A 71 0.89 19.02 -8.04
N LEU A 72 1.89 19.77 -8.47
CA LEU A 72 3.30 19.58 -8.13
C LEU A 72 3.79 20.62 -7.12
N SER A 73 3.38 21.91 -7.30
CA SER A 73 3.69 23.01 -6.39
C SER A 73 2.47 23.93 -6.23
N ARG A 74 2.31 24.52 -5.06
CA ARG A 74 1.30 25.57 -4.78
C ARG A 74 1.91 26.96 -4.74
N HIS A 75 3.22 27.04 -4.89
CA HIS A 75 3.97 28.28 -4.86
C HIS A 75 4.40 28.64 -6.28
N GLU A 76 4.41 29.92 -6.56
CA GLU A 76 5.11 30.45 -7.73
C GLU A 76 6.59 30.10 -7.63
N GLY A 77 7.20 29.81 -8.76
CA GLY A 77 8.61 29.43 -8.83
C GLY A 77 8.92 28.54 -10.01
N GLU A 78 10.19 28.36 -10.26
CA GLU A 78 10.66 27.51 -11.34
C GLU A 78 10.62 26.04 -10.94
N ILE A 79 10.01 25.21 -11.76
CA ILE A 79 10.14 23.77 -11.69
C ILE A 79 11.33 23.39 -12.57
N ASN A 80 12.40 22.86 -11.97
CA ASN A 80 13.64 22.45 -12.63
C ASN A 80 14.18 21.15 -12.05
N GLU A 81 15.35 20.70 -12.50
CA GLU A 81 15.97 19.45 -12.02
C GLU A 81 16.21 19.50 -10.51
N GLU A 82 16.72 20.61 -9.99
CA GLU A 82 16.98 20.74 -8.55
C GLU A 82 15.70 20.68 -7.71
N PHE A 83 14.58 21.24 -8.20
CA PHE A 83 13.29 21.11 -7.55
C PHE A 83 12.87 19.64 -7.43
N ILE A 84 12.99 18.84 -8.49
CA ILE A 84 12.65 17.41 -8.47
C ILE A 84 13.61 16.66 -7.54
N LYS A 85 14.91 16.90 -7.65
CA LYS A 85 15.94 16.29 -6.79
C LYS A 85 15.69 16.58 -5.31
N GLN A 86 15.28 17.80 -4.97
CA GLN A 86 14.96 18.16 -3.59
C GLN A 86 13.74 17.39 -3.08
N ARG A 87 12.67 17.20 -3.88
CA ARG A 87 11.52 16.38 -3.53
C ARG A 87 11.90 14.91 -3.27
N VAL A 88 12.77 14.37 -4.12
CA VAL A 88 13.30 13.00 -3.94
C VAL A 88 14.11 12.90 -2.65
N LYS A 89 14.97 13.88 -2.38
CA LYS A 89 15.81 13.95 -1.17
C LYS A 89 14.95 14.05 0.09
N ASP A 90 13.92 14.90 0.09
CA ASP A 90 12.98 15.04 1.21
C ASP A 90 12.24 13.71 1.49
N ALA A 91 11.80 13.01 0.44
CA ALA A 91 11.15 11.71 0.56
C ALA A 91 12.08 10.65 1.17
N VAL A 92 13.35 10.58 0.72
CA VAL A 92 14.37 9.67 1.29
C VAL A 92 14.67 10.03 2.74
N SER A 93 14.90 11.32 3.04
CA SER A 93 15.19 11.79 4.40
C SER A 93 14.08 11.42 5.37
N TYR A 94 12.82 11.61 4.98
CA TYR A 94 11.67 11.19 5.78
C TYR A 94 11.72 9.70 6.12
N ARG A 95 12.07 8.83 5.17
CA ARG A 95 12.20 7.38 5.42
C ARG A 95 13.37 7.05 6.32
N MET A 96 14.49 7.73 6.16
CA MET A 96 15.66 7.55 7.05
C MET A 96 15.32 7.84 8.51
N ASP A 97 14.44 8.82 8.77
CA ASP A 97 14.06 9.22 10.11
C ASP A 97 12.93 8.36 10.71
N THR A 98 12.11 7.71 9.89
CA THR A 98 10.83 7.13 10.36
C THR A 98 10.72 5.62 10.26
N VAL A 99 11.51 4.97 9.38
CA VAL A 99 11.41 3.53 9.15
C VAL A 99 12.78 2.87 8.98
N ASP A 100 12.81 1.54 9.12
CA ASP A 100 13.93 0.74 8.63
C ASP A 100 13.93 0.73 7.10
N THR A 101 14.97 1.28 6.50
CA THR A 101 15.11 1.49 5.06
C THR A 101 15.75 0.31 4.32
N SER A 102 16.00 -0.82 4.98
CA SER A 102 16.50 -2.03 4.31
C SER A 102 15.59 -2.50 3.17
N SER A 103 14.28 -2.40 3.39
CA SER A 103 13.22 -2.56 2.38
C SER A 103 12.03 -1.70 2.79
N CYS A 104 11.67 -0.72 1.97
CA CYS A 104 10.62 0.25 2.27
C CYS A 104 10.12 0.92 0.98
N ARG A 105 8.97 1.58 1.05
CA ARG A 105 8.51 2.50 0.03
C ARG A 105 9.26 3.82 0.14
N LEU A 106 10.06 4.17 -0.86
CA LEU A 106 10.85 5.41 -0.88
C LEU A 106 10.05 6.61 -1.37
N ILE A 107 9.13 6.41 -2.33
CA ILE A 107 8.25 7.46 -2.85
C ILE A 107 6.82 6.94 -2.88
N PHE A 108 5.89 7.71 -2.33
CA PHE A 108 4.47 7.39 -2.26
C PHE A 108 3.61 8.52 -2.86
N GLY A 109 3.81 8.78 -4.13
CA GLY A 109 2.95 9.64 -4.94
C GLY A 109 2.69 11.03 -4.34
N GLU A 110 1.43 11.33 -4.17
CA GLU A 110 0.93 12.60 -3.66
C GLU A 110 1.42 12.91 -2.24
N ALA A 111 1.62 11.88 -1.42
CA ALA A 111 2.08 12.08 -0.03
C ALA A 111 3.56 12.51 0.06
N ASP A 112 4.33 12.33 -1.01
CA ASP A 112 5.70 12.85 -1.15
C ASP A 112 5.77 13.99 -2.18
N PHE A 113 4.63 14.54 -2.56
CA PHE A 113 4.52 15.65 -3.53
C PHE A 113 5.14 15.34 -4.90
N LEU A 114 5.15 14.05 -5.28
CA LEU A 114 5.52 13.53 -6.58
C LEU A 114 4.34 12.71 -7.15
N PRO A 115 3.26 13.38 -7.56
CA PRO A 115 1.97 12.75 -7.78
C PRO A 115 2.00 11.70 -8.90
N GLY A 116 1.49 10.51 -8.57
CA GLY A 116 1.31 9.43 -9.53
C GLY A 116 2.54 8.53 -9.76
N ILE A 117 3.63 8.66 -8.96
CA ILE A 117 4.75 7.72 -8.98
C ILE A 117 4.92 7.04 -7.61
N VAL A 118 5.19 5.75 -7.64
CA VAL A 118 5.50 4.95 -6.46
C VAL A 118 6.82 4.24 -6.70
N ILE A 119 7.72 4.28 -5.71
CA ILE A 119 9.00 3.57 -5.80
C ILE A 119 9.26 2.81 -4.51
N ASP A 120 9.34 1.49 -4.63
CA ASP A 120 9.68 0.58 -3.54
C ASP A 120 11.15 0.14 -3.64
N LYS A 121 11.81 0.04 -2.51
CA LYS A 121 13.15 -0.51 -2.37
C LYS A 121 13.08 -1.86 -1.70
N PHE A 122 13.67 -2.87 -2.34
CA PHE A 122 13.87 -4.22 -1.81
C PHE A 122 15.38 -4.50 -1.76
N SER A 123 16.00 -4.40 -0.60
CA SER A 123 17.44 -4.50 -0.42
C SER A 123 18.20 -3.48 -1.30
N ASP A 124 18.85 -3.91 -2.37
CA ASP A 124 19.62 -3.12 -3.33
C ASP A 124 18.92 -2.94 -4.70
N VAL A 125 17.60 -3.19 -4.75
CA VAL A 125 16.80 -3.08 -5.97
C VAL A 125 15.66 -2.09 -5.78
N LEU A 126 15.39 -1.26 -6.80
CA LEU A 126 14.22 -0.40 -6.87
C LEU A 126 13.15 -1.01 -7.78
N VAL A 127 11.90 -0.88 -7.36
CA VAL A 127 10.73 -1.19 -8.18
C VAL A 127 9.90 0.08 -8.38
N VAL A 128 9.72 0.47 -9.63
CA VAL A 128 9.07 1.72 -10.02
C VAL A 128 7.69 1.43 -10.60
N GLU A 129 6.68 2.12 -10.11
CA GLU A 129 5.34 2.14 -10.66
C GLU A 129 4.95 3.60 -10.99
N SER A 130 4.86 3.92 -12.28
CA SER A 130 4.45 5.24 -12.77
C SER A 130 3.02 5.17 -13.31
N LEU A 131 2.11 5.92 -12.72
CA LEU A 131 0.66 5.79 -12.92
C LEU A 131 0.01 6.97 -13.61
N ALA A 132 0.72 8.11 -13.77
CA ALA A 132 0.19 9.33 -14.37
C ALA A 132 1.11 9.86 -15.48
N LEU A 133 0.50 10.40 -16.56
CA LEU A 133 1.22 10.77 -17.78
C LEU A 133 2.31 11.83 -17.54
N GLY A 134 2.04 12.83 -16.71
CA GLY A 134 2.98 13.90 -16.44
C GLY A 134 4.26 13.40 -15.76
N ILE A 135 4.12 12.68 -14.65
CA ILE A 135 5.26 12.17 -13.88
C ILE A 135 6.02 11.05 -14.62
N ASP A 136 5.35 10.31 -15.52
CA ASP A 136 6.00 9.27 -16.33
C ASP A 136 7.15 9.85 -17.18
N ARG A 137 7.03 11.10 -17.62
CA ARG A 137 8.08 11.83 -18.36
C ARG A 137 9.31 12.14 -17.48
N PHE A 138 9.13 12.25 -16.18
CA PHE A 138 10.17 12.53 -15.19
C PHE A 138 10.75 11.27 -14.53
N LYS A 139 10.20 10.10 -14.83
CA LYS A 139 10.55 8.82 -14.21
C LYS A 139 12.05 8.55 -14.22
N GLN A 140 12.73 8.73 -15.36
CA GLN A 140 14.16 8.47 -15.48
C GLN A 140 14.96 9.43 -14.58
N LEU A 141 14.66 10.73 -14.58
CA LEU A 141 15.29 11.72 -13.72
C LEU A 141 15.13 11.34 -12.24
N ILE A 142 13.93 11.00 -11.81
CA ILE A 142 13.64 10.59 -10.43
C ILE A 142 14.41 9.34 -10.04
N VAL A 143 14.54 8.36 -10.93
CA VAL A 143 15.32 7.14 -10.69
C VAL A 143 16.81 7.45 -10.55
N ASP A 144 17.35 8.31 -11.41
CA ASP A 144 18.76 8.70 -11.38
C ASP A 144 19.09 9.48 -10.11
N ASP A 145 18.26 10.44 -9.72
CA ASP A 145 18.35 11.19 -8.46
C ASP A 145 18.31 10.24 -7.24
N LEU A 146 17.37 9.28 -7.22
CA LEU A 146 17.29 8.29 -6.15
C LEU A 146 18.54 7.45 -6.03
N LYS A 147 19.10 6.98 -7.15
CA LYS A 147 20.35 6.19 -7.14
C LYS A 147 21.52 6.99 -6.60
N GLU A 148 21.63 8.26 -6.97
CA GLU A 148 22.67 9.17 -6.47
C GLU A 148 22.53 9.40 -4.97
N ILE A 149 21.33 9.81 -4.51
CA ILE A 149 21.04 10.10 -3.11
C ILE A 149 21.24 8.85 -2.23
N LEU A 150 20.71 7.69 -2.63
CA LEU A 150 20.86 6.46 -1.87
C LEU A 150 22.35 6.02 -1.79
N LYS A 151 23.14 6.27 -2.82
CA LYS A 151 24.59 6.01 -2.81
C LYS A 151 25.30 6.89 -1.77
N GLU A 152 24.90 8.16 -1.62
CA GLU A 152 25.42 9.05 -0.57
C GLU A 152 25.13 8.52 0.84
N TYR A 153 23.97 7.88 1.05
CA TYR A 153 23.61 7.20 2.30
C TYR A 153 24.25 5.80 2.47
N GLY A 154 25.15 5.40 1.58
CA GLY A 154 25.81 4.08 1.64
C GLY A 154 24.90 2.91 1.21
N MET A 155 23.81 3.18 0.50
CA MET A 155 22.84 2.21 0.01
C MET A 155 22.85 2.15 -1.54
N PRO A 156 23.91 1.67 -2.19
CA PRO A 156 23.98 1.63 -3.65
C PRO A 156 22.91 0.69 -4.22
N ILE A 157 22.33 1.08 -5.34
CA ILE A 157 21.28 0.33 -6.04
C ILE A 157 21.89 -0.47 -7.19
N ARG A 158 21.71 -1.79 -7.16
CA ARG A 158 22.15 -2.75 -8.16
C ARG A 158 21.32 -2.72 -9.43
N GLY A 159 20.00 -2.56 -9.28
CA GLY A 159 19.08 -2.64 -10.41
C GLY A 159 17.75 -1.96 -10.18
N VAL A 160 17.06 -1.66 -11.28
CA VAL A 160 15.74 -1.03 -11.27
C VAL A 160 14.80 -1.80 -12.16
N TYR A 161 13.60 -2.15 -11.65
CA TYR A 161 12.56 -2.84 -12.40
C TYR A 161 11.30 -2.00 -12.44
N GLU A 162 10.70 -1.84 -13.62
CA GLU A 162 9.44 -1.12 -13.78
C GLU A 162 8.24 -2.07 -13.71
N ARG A 163 7.27 -1.74 -12.87
CA ARG A 163 5.98 -2.42 -12.69
C ARG A 163 4.82 -1.47 -12.99
N SER A 164 4.95 -0.70 -14.06
CA SER A 164 3.90 0.22 -14.55
C SER A 164 2.84 -0.55 -15.37
N ASP A 165 2.42 -1.73 -14.88
CA ASP A 165 1.46 -2.62 -15.55
C ASP A 165 0.04 -2.53 -14.97
N ALA A 166 -0.24 -1.56 -14.12
CA ALA A 166 -1.57 -1.31 -13.55
C ALA A 166 -2.56 -0.80 -14.60
N LYS A 167 -3.82 -1.25 -14.51
CA LYS A 167 -4.89 -0.85 -15.45
C LYS A 167 -5.17 0.65 -15.46
N VAL A 168 -4.87 1.36 -14.39
CA VAL A 168 -5.08 2.82 -14.30
C VAL A 168 -4.30 3.60 -15.37
N ARG A 169 -3.15 3.09 -15.82
CA ARG A 169 -2.39 3.72 -16.92
C ARG A 169 -3.19 3.87 -18.21
N GLN A 170 -4.08 2.91 -18.50
CA GLN A 170 -4.95 2.99 -19.67
C GLN A 170 -5.97 4.14 -19.57
N LEU A 171 -6.40 4.49 -18.33
CA LEU A 171 -7.25 5.65 -18.09
C LEU A 171 -6.51 6.98 -18.26
N GLU A 172 -5.19 6.95 -18.09
CA GLU A 172 -4.29 8.07 -18.37
C GLU A 172 -3.87 8.14 -19.86
N GLY A 173 -4.35 7.22 -20.71
CA GLY A 173 -3.97 7.14 -22.12
C GLY A 173 -2.57 6.58 -22.36
N MET A 174 -2.00 5.87 -21.38
CA MET A 174 -0.69 5.25 -21.44
C MET A 174 -0.78 3.75 -21.61
N GLU A 175 0.24 3.16 -22.24
CA GLU A 175 0.41 1.71 -22.29
C GLU A 175 0.89 1.15 -20.94
N ARG A 176 0.58 -0.12 -20.71
CA ARG A 176 1.11 -0.86 -19.55
C ARG A 176 2.54 -1.28 -19.87
N VAL A 177 3.47 -1.00 -18.95
CA VAL A 177 4.90 -1.26 -19.10
C VAL A 177 5.40 -2.15 -17.98
N LYS A 178 6.25 -3.12 -18.32
CA LYS A 178 6.94 -3.99 -17.37
C LYS A 178 8.32 -4.32 -17.94
N GLY A 179 9.39 -4.12 -17.17
CA GLY A 179 10.74 -4.40 -17.66
C GLY A 179 11.84 -3.77 -16.82
N PHE A 180 13.08 -3.99 -17.23
CA PHE A 180 14.25 -3.39 -16.61
C PHE A 180 14.43 -1.93 -17.03
N ILE A 181 14.81 -1.07 -16.08
CA ILE A 181 15.32 0.27 -16.37
C ILE A 181 16.83 0.20 -16.23
N GLY A 182 17.55 0.16 -17.37
CA GLY A 182 18.99 -0.09 -17.44
C GLY A 182 19.33 -1.57 -17.59
N GLU A 183 20.34 -2.04 -16.86
CA GLU A 183 20.87 -3.41 -16.99
C GLU A 183 19.93 -4.46 -16.35
N GLU A 184 19.91 -5.65 -16.92
CA GLU A 184 19.18 -6.80 -16.38
C GLU A 184 19.89 -7.36 -15.14
N PHE A 185 19.09 -7.86 -14.19
CA PHE A 185 19.57 -8.47 -12.96
C PHE A 185 18.64 -9.64 -12.52
N ASP A 186 19.08 -10.44 -11.55
CA ASP A 186 18.24 -11.46 -10.94
C ASP A 186 17.09 -10.81 -10.16
N THR A 187 15.86 -11.06 -10.61
CA THR A 187 14.64 -10.45 -10.06
C THR A 187 14.16 -11.09 -8.75
N LYS A 188 14.72 -12.23 -8.36
CA LYS A 188 14.48 -12.87 -7.06
C LYS A 188 15.42 -12.28 -6.01
N VAL A 189 14.92 -11.34 -5.23
CA VAL A 189 15.69 -10.55 -4.26
C VAL A 189 15.45 -11.09 -2.84
N MET A 190 16.52 -11.33 -2.10
CA MET A 190 16.41 -11.67 -0.68
C MET A 190 16.36 -10.38 0.16
N ILE A 191 15.35 -10.27 1.01
CA ILE A 191 15.20 -9.18 1.97
C ILE A 191 15.12 -9.70 3.40
N THR A 192 15.34 -8.81 4.35
CA THR A 192 15.06 -9.08 5.78
C THR A 192 14.11 -8.00 6.31
N GLU A 193 13.01 -8.42 6.93
CA GLU A 193 12.03 -7.55 7.57
C GLU A 193 11.68 -8.09 8.95
N ASN A 194 11.80 -7.28 9.99
CA ASN A 194 11.54 -7.69 11.39
C ASN A 194 12.35 -8.93 11.81
N GLY A 195 13.52 -9.18 11.24
CA GLY A 195 14.32 -10.38 11.49
C GLY A 195 13.93 -11.61 10.66
N VAL A 196 12.85 -11.53 9.87
CA VAL A 196 12.40 -12.58 8.95
C VAL A 196 13.00 -12.35 7.56
N LYS A 197 13.55 -13.40 6.97
CA LYS A 197 14.06 -13.38 5.60
C LYS A 197 12.97 -13.82 4.62
N TYR A 198 12.89 -13.12 3.49
CA TYR A 198 11.98 -13.42 2.39
C TYR A 198 12.69 -13.42 1.06
N TYR A 199 12.28 -14.31 0.16
CA TYR A 199 12.50 -14.08 -1.27
C TYR A 199 11.33 -13.28 -1.81
N VAL A 200 11.66 -12.16 -2.47
CA VAL A 200 10.71 -11.28 -3.16
C VAL A 200 11.03 -11.35 -4.64
N ASP A 201 10.06 -11.70 -5.47
CA ASP A 201 10.19 -11.63 -6.92
C ASP A 201 9.62 -10.29 -7.39
N VAL A 202 10.51 -9.36 -7.78
CA VAL A 202 10.10 -8.03 -8.23
C VAL A 202 9.48 -8.04 -9.62
N LYS A 203 9.71 -9.10 -10.39
CA LYS A 203 9.14 -9.28 -11.73
C LYS A 203 7.74 -9.89 -11.68
N ASP A 204 7.56 -11.03 -10.99
CA ASP A 204 6.35 -11.82 -11.05
C ASP A 204 5.56 -11.86 -9.71
N GLY A 205 6.10 -11.25 -8.66
CA GLY A 205 5.42 -11.06 -7.38
C GLY A 205 4.17 -10.17 -7.47
N GLN A 206 3.29 -10.28 -6.48
CA GLN A 206 2.10 -9.40 -6.40
C GLN A 206 2.50 -7.94 -6.16
N LYS A 207 1.82 -7.00 -6.79
CA LYS A 207 2.16 -5.57 -6.81
C LYS A 207 3.64 -5.39 -7.20
N THR A 208 4.42 -4.75 -6.33
CA THR A 208 5.86 -4.55 -6.51
C THR A 208 6.72 -5.71 -5.98
N GLY A 209 6.11 -6.70 -5.28
CA GLY A 209 6.80 -7.88 -4.75
C GLY A 209 6.35 -8.32 -3.36
N LEU A 210 6.25 -7.40 -2.39
CA LEU A 210 5.78 -7.62 -1.02
C LEU A 210 4.93 -6.44 -0.56
N PHE A 211 3.98 -6.69 0.35
CA PHE A 211 3.15 -5.64 0.97
C PHE A 211 3.91 -4.95 2.11
N LEU A 212 4.72 -3.95 1.78
CA LEU A 212 5.55 -3.21 2.73
C LEU A 212 4.73 -2.41 3.75
N ASP A 213 3.52 -2.02 3.38
CA ASP A 213 2.56 -1.26 4.21
C ASP A 213 2.18 -1.96 5.53
N GLN A 214 2.28 -3.29 5.58
CA GLN A 214 1.97 -4.12 6.76
C GLN A 214 3.21 -4.42 7.65
N LYS A 215 4.39 -3.93 7.32
CA LYS A 215 5.66 -4.22 7.99
C LYS A 215 5.57 -4.16 9.52
N TYR A 216 5.09 -3.05 10.04
CA TYR A 216 4.99 -2.85 11.50
C TYR A 216 3.74 -3.47 12.11
N ASN A 217 2.71 -3.76 11.33
CA ASN A 217 1.56 -4.54 11.78
C ASN A 217 1.94 -5.99 11.98
N ARG A 218 2.78 -6.56 11.08
CA ARG A 218 3.36 -7.90 11.25
C ARG A 218 4.20 -7.98 12.52
N ARG A 219 5.02 -6.96 12.81
CA ARG A 219 5.81 -6.90 14.04
C ARG A 219 4.93 -6.80 15.29
N ALA A 220 3.82 -6.06 15.23
CA ALA A 220 2.95 -5.83 16.39
C ALA A 220 2.30 -7.12 16.90
N ILE A 221 1.97 -8.09 16.01
CA ILE A 221 1.40 -9.36 16.46
C ILE A 221 2.41 -10.25 17.17
N GLY A 222 3.70 -10.03 16.96
CA GLY A 222 4.77 -10.89 17.51
C GLY A 222 4.72 -11.00 19.06
N GLY A 223 4.42 -9.91 19.75
CA GLY A 223 4.29 -9.89 21.21
C GLY A 223 3.18 -10.80 21.77
N LEU A 224 2.22 -11.19 20.91
CA LEU A 224 1.08 -12.05 21.28
C LEU A 224 1.31 -13.53 20.91
N CYS A 225 2.40 -13.82 20.18
CA CYS A 225 2.60 -15.14 19.56
C CYS A 225 3.46 -16.10 20.38
N LYS A 226 4.18 -15.66 21.41
CA LYS A 226 5.08 -16.55 22.20
C LYS A 226 4.30 -17.71 22.84
N GLY A 227 4.65 -18.94 22.44
CA GLY A 227 3.98 -20.17 22.87
C GLY A 227 2.58 -20.37 22.30
N ALA A 228 2.09 -19.46 21.45
CA ALA A 228 0.73 -19.46 20.91
C ALA A 228 0.57 -20.45 19.74
N LYS A 229 -0.64 -21.00 19.60
CA LYS A 229 -1.14 -21.63 18.37
C LYS A 229 -1.81 -20.56 17.52
N VAL A 230 -1.28 -20.32 16.31
CA VAL A 230 -1.66 -19.20 15.44
C VAL A 230 -2.31 -19.67 14.14
N LEU A 231 -3.38 -18.99 13.72
CA LEU A 231 -3.97 -19.13 12.39
C LEU A 231 -3.80 -17.81 11.64
N ASP A 232 -3.15 -17.85 10.48
CA ASP A 232 -2.96 -16.72 9.58
C ASP A 232 -3.75 -16.93 8.27
N CYS A 233 -4.84 -16.20 8.11
CA CYS A 233 -5.72 -16.26 6.95
C CYS A 233 -5.35 -15.20 5.92
N PHE A 234 -5.33 -15.59 4.63
CA PHE A 234 -4.84 -14.78 3.52
C PHE A 234 -3.35 -14.49 3.65
N THR A 235 -2.61 -15.54 4.02
CA THR A 235 -1.20 -15.45 4.42
C THR A 235 -0.26 -14.99 3.30
N HIS A 236 -0.69 -15.04 2.04
CA HIS A 236 0.09 -14.73 0.84
C HIS A 236 1.43 -15.49 0.87
N THR A 237 2.57 -14.81 0.87
CA THR A 237 3.91 -15.40 0.95
C THR A 237 4.36 -15.73 2.38
N GLY A 238 3.41 -15.82 3.31
CA GLY A 238 3.64 -16.26 4.69
C GLY A 238 4.06 -15.15 5.66
N SER A 239 3.87 -13.87 5.29
CA SER A 239 4.52 -12.77 6.00
C SER A 239 4.07 -12.61 7.46
N PHE A 240 2.78 -12.69 7.77
CA PHE A 240 2.30 -12.71 9.17
C PHE A 240 2.65 -14.02 9.88
N ALA A 241 2.46 -15.17 9.21
CA ALA A 241 2.78 -16.47 9.77
C ALA A 241 4.24 -16.59 10.19
N LEU A 242 5.18 -16.11 9.37
CA LEU A 242 6.62 -16.16 9.66
C LEU A 242 7.00 -15.20 10.79
N ASN A 243 6.39 -14.00 10.87
CA ASN A 243 6.57 -13.11 12.01
C ASN A 243 6.05 -13.74 13.32
N ALA A 244 4.93 -14.48 13.28
CA ALA A 244 4.46 -15.25 14.43
C ALA A 244 5.44 -16.37 14.81
N GLY A 245 5.96 -17.12 13.82
CA GLY A 245 6.92 -18.20 14.03
C GLY A 245 8.22 -17.72 14.67
N ILE A 246 8.86 -16.67 14.14
CA ILE A 246 10.12 -16.12 14.69
C ILE A 246 9.93 -15.51 16.07
N SER A 247 8.71 -15.08 16.39
CA SER A 247 8.33 -14.57 17.72
C SER A 247 8.03 -15.66 18.75
N GLY A 248 8.27 -16.93 18.40
CA GLY A 248 8.19 -18.07 19.29
C GLY A 248 6.81 -18.70 19.41
N ALA A 249 5.98 -18.63 18.39
CA ALA A 249 4.73 -19.41 18.32
C ALA A 249 5.03 -20.92 18.46
N SER A 250 4.15 -21.67 19.12
CA SER A 250 4.26 -23.12 19.24
C SER A 250 3.89 -23.84 17.94
N SER A 251 2.95 -23.30 17.19
CA SER A 251 2.56 -23.76 15.86
C SER A 251 1.82 -22.65 15.10
N VAL A 252 2.02 -22.57 13.79
CA VAL A 252 1.35 -21.62 12.92
C VAL A 252 0.79 -22.35 11.70
N LEU A 253 -0.48 -22.09 11.39
CA LEU A 253 -1.11 -22.48 10.13
C LEU A 253 -1.39 -21.24 9.30
N GLY A 254 -0.65 -21.07 8.20
CA GLY A 254 -0.92 -20.05 7.17
C GLY A 254 -1.82 -20.61 6.07
N VAL A 255 -2.80 -19.83 5.63
CA VAL A 255 -3.76 -20.28 4.61
C VAL A 255 -3.90 -19.22 3.51
N ASP A 256 -3.79 -19.65 2.27
CA ASP A 256 -4.05 -18.83 1.08
C ASP A 256 -4.69 -19.68 -0.02
N ALA A 257 -5.47 -19.06 -0.89
CA ALA A 257 -6.10 -19.71 -2.02
C ALA A 257 -5.12 -19.91 -3.22
N SER A 258 -4.00 -19.20 -3.24
CA SER A 258 -2.98 -19.26 -4.28
C SER A 258 -1.93 -20.32 -3.97
N GLU A 259 -1.89 -21.37 -4.77
CA GLU A 259 -0.86 -22.42 -4.66
C GLU A 259 0.56 -21.84 -4.82
N LEU A 260 0.73 -20.89 -5.74
CA LEU A 260 2.01 -20.20 -5.95
C LEU A 260 2.46 -19.46 -4.68
N ALA A 261 1.55 -18.74 -4.03
CA ALA A 261 1.84 -18.01 -2.80
C ALA A 261 2.19 -18.98 -1.65
N VAL A 262 1.44 -20.07 -1.51
CA VAL A 262 1.69 -21.13 -0.50
C VAL A 262 3.05 -21.81 -0.71
N ASN A 263 3.42 -22.09 -1.96
CA ASN A 263 4.73 -22.66 -2.28
C ASN A 263 5.86 -21.67 -1.90
N GLN A 264 5.73 -20.40 -2.23
CA GLN A 264 6.70 -19.37 -1.86
C GLN A 264 6.76 -19.15 -0.34
N ALA A 265 5.62 -19.19 0.36
CA ALA A 265 5.55 -19.13 1.82
C ALA A 265 6.29 -20.29 2.47
N THR A 266 6.16 -21.50 1.90
CA THR A 266 6.88 -22.71 2.37
C THR A 266 8.40 -22.60 2.16
N GLU A 267 8.84 -22.04 1.02
CA GLU A 267 10.25 -21.73 0.79
C GLU A 267 10.77 -20.70 1.81
N ASN A 268 9.99 -19.67 2.09
CA ASN A 268 10.33 -18.66 3.09
C ASN A 268 10.40 -19.25 4.51
N ALA A 269 9.54 -20.22 4.87
CA ALA A 269 9.64 -20.90 6.16
C ALA A 269 10.96 -21.67 6.28
N LYS A 270 11.36 -22.41 5.26
CA LYS A 270 12.65 -23.13 5.21
C LYS A 270 13.83 -22.17 5.31
N LEU A 271 13.77 -21.02 4.59
CA LEU A 271 14.81 -19.99 4.62
C LEU A 271 15.07 -19.45 6.03
N ASN A 272 14.05 -19.51 6.91
CA ASN A 272 14.12 -19.05 8.30
C ASN A 272 14.28 -20.20 9.32
N GLY A 273 14.35 -21.47 8.91
CA GLY A 273 14.38 -22.64 9.81
C GLY A 273 13.09 -22.80 10.62
N LEU A 274 11.95 -22.43 10.05
CA LEU A 274 10.63 -22.42 10.70
C LEU A 274 9.69 -23.53 10.16
N GLU A 275 10.15 -24.40 9.28
CA GLU A 275 9.33 -25.41 8.59
C GLU A 275 8.65 -26.42 9.51
N ASP A 276 9.20 -26.65 10.71
CA ASP A 276 8.60 -27.54 11.71
C ASP A 276 7.45 -26.86 12.48
N ILE A 277 7.47 -25.52 12.59
CA ILE A 277 6.53 -24.73 13.39
C ILE A 277 5.47 -24.08 12.49
N VAL A 278 5.88 -23.56 11.32
CA VAL A 278 5.03 -22.82 10.39
C VAL A 278 4.70 -23.70 9.19
N ARG A 279 3.42 -24.01 9.03
CA ARG A 279 2.92 -24.81 7.92
C ARG A 279 1.91 -24.02 7.12
N PHE A 280 1.85 -24.29 5.82
CA PHE A 280 0.94 -23.62 4.91
C PHE A 280 -0.03 -24.60 4.25
N LYS A 281 -1.25 -24.09 3.98
CA LYS A 281 -2.30 -24.83 3.30
C LYS A 281 -2.91 -23.99 2.18
N CYS A 282 -2.96 -24.54 0.96
CA CYS A 282 -3.73 -23.97 -0.13
C CYS A 282 -5.21 -24.30 0.07
N ALA A 283 -6.03 -23.28 0.37
CA ALA A 283 -7.46 -23.42 0.56
C ALA A 283 -8.16 -22.05 0.50
N ASP A 284 -9.45 -22.05 0.12
CA ASP A 284 -10.30 -20.87 0.31
C ASP A 284 -10.61 -20.69 1.80
N VAL A 285 -10.32 -19.51 2.33
CA VAL A 285 -10.54 -19.16 3.74
C VAL A 285 -12.02 -19.27 4.12
N PHE A 286 -12.94 -18.87 3.24
CA PHE A 286 -14.38 -18.94 3.49
C PHE A 286 -14.88 -20.38 3.62
N ASP A 287 -14.25 -21.32 2.93
CA ASP A 287 -14.58 -22.75 3.04
C ASP A 287 -13.87 -23.43 4.23
N LEU A 288 -12.63 -23.00 4.53
CA LEU A 288 -11.83 -23.63 5.57
C LEU A 288 -12.28 -23.25 6.98
N LEU A 289 -12.60 -21.98 7.25
CA LEU A 289 -12.97 -21.55 8.60
C LEU A 289 -14.17 -22.34 9.18
N PRO A 290 -15.27 -22.59 8.41
CA PRO A 290 -16.34 -23.47 8.86
C PRO A 290 -15.91 -24.93 9.16
N GLN A 291 -14.92 -25.46 8.40
CA GLN A 291 -14.41 -26.81 8.63
C GLN A 291 -13.62 -26.89 9.95
N LEU A 292 -12.76 -25.89 10.22
CA LEU A 292 -12.02 -25.78 11.48
C LEU A 292 -12.96 -25.59 12.68
N GLU A 293 -14.04 -24.80 12.51
CA GLU A 293 -15.08 -24.65 13.55
C GLU A 293 -15.75 -26.00 13.86
N LYS A 294 -16.13 -26.75 12.83
CA LYS A 294 -16.75 -28.08 12.96
C LYS A 294 -15.84 -29.12 13.65
N SER A 295 -14.54 -29.04 13.40
CA SER A 295 -13.54 -29.95 14.02
C SER A 295 -13.20 -29.57 15.46
N GLY A 296 -13.76 -28.48 15.98
CA GLY A 296 -13.49 -28.00 17.35
C GLY A 296 -12.12 -27.32 17.50
N GLU A 297 -11.45 -26.99 16.39
CA GLU A 297 -10.15 -26.32 16.42
C GLU A 297 -10.25 -24.94 17.06
N LYS A 298 -9.25 -24.61 17.89
CA LYS A 298 -9.11 -23.31 18.55
C LYS A 298 -7.67 -22.83 18.48
N PHE A 299 -7.53 -21.50 18.38
CA PHE A 299 -6.25 -20.81 18.27
C PHE A 299 -6.12 -19.74 19.36
N ASP A 300 -4.89 -19.50 19.79
CA ASP A 300 -4.60 -18.41 20.72
C ASP A 300 -4.61 -17.06 19.99
N VAL A 301 -4.19 -17.04 18.71
CA VAL A 301 -4.17 -15.87 17.84
C VAL A 301 -4.76 -16.25 16.47
N VAL A 302 -5.70 -15.44 15.98
CA VAL A 302 -6.22 -15.52 14.60
C VAL A 302 -5.92 -14.20 13.91
N ILE A 303 -5.35 -14.28 12.71
CA ILE A 303 -5.00 -13.13 11.87
C ILE A 303 -5.85 -13.19 10.59
N LEU A 304 -6.49 -12.07 10.26
CA LEU A 304 -7.34 -11.91 9.08
C LEU A 304 -6.86 -10.71 8.27
N ASP A 305 -6.09 -10.96 7.20
CA ASP A 305 -5.59 -9.94 6.25
C ASP A 305 -6.18 -10.15 4.84
N PRO A 306 -7.50 -10.01 4.66
CA PRO A 306 -8.14 -10.28 3.39
C PRO A 306 -7.78 -9.25 2.32
N PRO A 307 -7.87 -9.62 1.04
CA PRO A 307 -7.81 -8.66 -0.05
C PRO A 307 -8.94 -7.63 0.06
N ALA A 308 -8.78 -6.49 -0.63
CA ALA A 308 -9.81 -5.46 -0.65
C ALA A 308 -11.14 -6.00 -1.23
N PHE A 309 -12.15 -6.13 -0.39
CA PHE A 309 -13.49 -6.62 -0.80
C PHE A 309 -14.31 -5.58 -1.55
N THR A 310 -13.89 -4.31 -1.53
CA THR A 310 -14.53 -3.27 -2.35
C THR A 310 -13.49 -2.36 -3.01
N LYS A 311 -13.76 -2.04 -4.28
CA LYS A 311 -13.00 -1.06 -5.08
C LYS A 311 -13.89 0.10 -5.56
N SER A 312 -15.17 0.12 -5.13
CA SER A 312 -16.12 1.15 -5.52
C SER A 312 -17.21 1.35 -4.47
N ARG A 313 -17.84 2.53 -4.44
CA ARG A 313 -18.96 2.82 -3.55
C ARG A 313 -20.13 1.83 -3.73
N ASN A 314 -20.38 1.36 -4.94
CA ASN A 314 -21.49 0.44 -5.24
C ASN A 314 -21.31 -0.96 -4.62
N SER A 315 -20.09 -1.36 -4.29
CA SER A 315 -19.77 -2.68 -3.72
C SER A 315 -19.61 -2.69 -2.18
N ILE A 316 -19.80 -1.56 -1.50
CA ILE A 316 -19.64 -1.43 -0.04
C ILE A 316 -20.52 -2.43 0.72
N LYS A 317 -21.79 -2.60 0.34
CA LYS A 317 -22.71 -3.53 1.01
C LYS A 317 -22.22 -4.99 0.97
N ASN A 318 -21.62 -5.40 -0.14
CA ASN A 318 -21.06 -6.73 -0.29
C ASN A 318 -19.75 -6.88 0.52
N ALA A 319 -18.92 -5.84 0.55
CA ALA A 319 -17.73 -5.81 1.38
C ALA A 319 -18.06 -5.94 2.87
N VAL A 320 -19.06 -5.21 3.37
CA VAL A 320 -19.54 -5.31 4.75
C VAL A 320 -19.97 -6.75 5.08
N LYS A 321 -20.67 -7.43 4.17
CA LYS A 321 -21.04 -8.85 4.36
C LYS A 321 -19.81 -9.75 4.45
N GLY A 322 -18.81 -9.57 3.54
CA GLY A 322 -17.59 -10.36 3.53
C GLY A 322 -16.76 -10.15 4.80
N TYR A 323 -16.50 -8.88 5.18
CA TYR A 323 -15.77 -8.58 6.41
C TYR A 323 -16.49 -9.08 7.67
N ARG A 324 -17.83 -8.96 7.73
CA ARG A 324 -18.59 -9.49 8.85
C ARG A 324 -18.46 -11.01 8.95
N GLU A 325 -18.58 -11.74 7.85
CA GLU A 325 -18.50 -13.20 7.81
C GLU A 325 -17.14 -13.71 8.27
N ILE A 326 -16.02 -13.18 7.70
CA ILE A 326 -14.69 -13.66 8.09
C ILE A 326 -14.35 -13.32 9.55
N ASN A 327 -14.74 -12.13 10.04
CA ASN A 327 -14.53 -11.75 11.43
C ASN A 327 -15.35 -12.61 12.39
N LEU A 328 -16.60 -12.89 12.05
CA LEU A 328 -17.48 -13.80 12.80
C LEU A 328 -16.85 -15.19 12.91
N ARG A 329 -16.40 -15.77 11.79
CA ARG A 329 -15.73 -17.09 11.76
C ARG A 329 -14.42 -17.08 12.50
N GLY A 330 -13.59 -16.06 12.30
CA GLY A 330 -12.33 -15.89 13.01
C GLY A 330 -12.52 -15.87 14.52
N MET A 331 -13.48 -15.08 15.04
CA MET A 331 -13.79 -15.01 16.48
C MET A 331 -14.24 -16.34 17.07
N LYS A 332 -14.97 -17.15 16.33
CA LYS A 332 -15.37 -18.50 16.77
C LYS A 332 -14.19 -19.44 16.94
N LEU A 333 -13.09 -19.22 16.20
CA LEU A 333 -11.87 -20.02 16.29
C LEU A 333 -10.90 -19.51 17.36
N VAL A 334 -11.06 -18.29 17.86
CA VAL A 334 -10.25 -17.77 18.98
C VAL A 334 -10.69 -18.43 20.29
N LYS A 335 -9.71 -18.86 21.11
CA LYS A 335 -9.94 -19.32 22.51
C LYS A 335 -10.48 -18.15 23.34
N ASP A 336 -11.22 -18.44 24.41
CA ASP A 336 -11.58 -17.41 25.40
C ASP A 336 -10.32 -16.75 25.96
N GLY A 337 -10.28 -15.40 25.90
CA GLY A 337 -9.10 -14.61 26.28
C GLY A 337 -7.99 -14.53 25.22
N GLY A 338 -8.13 -15.22 24.07
CA GLY A 338 -7.19 -15.15 22.93
C GLY A 338 -7.35 -13.87 22.12
N TYR A 339 -6.64 -13.79 20.98
CA TYR A 339 -6.51 -12.54 20.21
C TYR A 339 -6.97 -12.70 18.77
N LEU A 340 -7.59 -11.63 18.26
CA LEU A 340 -7.94 -11.45 16.86
C LEU A 340 -7.19 -10.22 16.33
N ALA A 341 -6.35 -10.42 15.30
CA ALA A 341 -5.82 -9.35 14.47
C ALA A 341 -6.62 -9.31 13.16
N THR A 342 -7.20 -8.19 12.81
CA THR A 342 -8.03 -8.08 11.61
C THR A 342 -7.81 -6.75 10.91
N CYS A 343 -7.79 -6.76 9.58
CA CYS A 343 -7.56 -5.57 8.80
C CYS A 343 -8.46 -5.42 7.58
N SER A 344 -8.47 -4.22 7.05
CA SER A 344 -9.07 -3.85 5.78
C SER A 344 -8.19 -2.86 5.05
N CYS A 345 -7.77 -3.20 3.83
CA CYS A 345 -7.09 -2.30 2.90
C CYS A 345 -8.06 -1.64 1.91
N SER A 346 -9.37 -1.75 2.10
CA SER A 346 -10.38 -1.13 1.23
C SER A 346 -10.56 0.34 1.61
N HIS A 347 -10.28 1.26 0.68
CA HIS A 347 -10.50 2.71 0.89
C HIS A 347 -11.96 3.04 1.28
N PHE A 348 -12.95 2.42 0.63
CA PHE A 348 -14.38 2.63 0.90
C PHE A 348 -14.91 1.93 2.18
N MET A 349 -14.06 1.23 2.91
CA MET A 349 -14.32 0.70 4.23
C MET A 349 -13.59 1.58 5.24
N ASP A 350 -14.18 2.72 5.59
CA ASP A 350 -13.61 3.64 6.57
C ASP A 350 -13.51 3.01 7.97
N PRO A 351 -12.77 3.61 8.92
CA PRO A 351 -12.58 3.06 10.26
C PRO A 351 -13.89 2.86 11.03
N GLU A 352 -14.85 3.78 10.89
CA GLU A 352 -16.13 3.71 11.59
C GLU A 352 -16.99 2.54 11.07
N LEU A 353 -17.12 2.42 9.75
CA LEU A 353 -17.85 1.32 9.12
C LEU A 353 -17.20 -0.03 9.44
N PHE A 354 -15.85 -0.09 9.44
CA PHE A 354 -15.13 -1.33 9.73
C PHE A 354 -15.33 -1.77 11.19
N THR A 355 -15.19 -0.87 12.16
CA THR A 355 -15.41 -1.19 13.58
C THR A 355 -16.86 -1.56 13.87
N LYS A 356 -17.84 -0.88 13.26
CA LYS A 356 -19.24 -1.25 13.34
C LYS A 356 -19.48 -2.68 12.82
N THR A 357 -18.87 -3.02 11.68
CA THR A 357 -19.00 -4.36 11.07
C THR A 357 -18.39 -5.45 11.96
N ILE A 358 -17.20 -5.21 12.56
CA ILE A 358 -16.59 -6.13 13.52
C ILE A 358 -17.44 -6.28 14.78
N GLY A 359 -17.97 -5.18 15.32
CA GLY A 359 -18.84 -5.20 16.50
C GLY A 359 -20.15 -5.96 16.26
N GLU A 360 -20.72 -5.88 15.06
CA GLU A 360 -21.88 -6.70 14.67
C GLU A 360 -21.51 -8.19 14.60
N ALA A 361 -20.34 -8.53 14.04
CA ALA A 361 -19.85 -9.90 13.99
C ALA A 361 -19.67 -10.49 15.41
N ALA A 362 -19.09 -9.72 16.32
CA ALA A 362 -18.87 -10.14 17.71
C ALA A 362 -20.18 -10.43 18.45
N ARG A 363 -21.19 -9.54 18.33
CA ARG A 363 -22.52 -9.76 18.93
C ARG A 363 -23.17 -11.03 18.40
N ASN A 364 -23.04 -11.33 17.12
CA ASN A 364 -23.66 -12.50 16.50
C ASN A 364 -23.06 -13.84 16.98
N VAL A 365 -21.88 -13.81 17.60
CA VAL A 365 -21.24 -15.01 18.16
C VAL A 365 -21.05 -14.95 19.68
N HIS A 366 -21.74 -14.02 20.35
CA HIS A 366 -21.72 -13.84 21.81
C HIS A 366 -20.31 -13.65 22.36
N LYS A 367 -19.50 -12.84 21.65
CA LYS A 367 -18.13 -12.45 22.06
C LYS A 367 -18.07 -10.97 22.42
N ARG A 368 -17.20 -10.66 23.38
CA ARG A 368 -16.83 -9.28 23.70
C ARG A 368 -15.39 -9.02 23.24
N LEU A 369 -15.16 -7.83 22.73
CA LEU A 369 -13.87 -7.40 22.21
C LEU A 369 -13.28 -6.31 23.09
N ARG A 370 -12.02 -6.50 23.51
CA ARG A 370 -11.20 -5.45 24.15
C ARG A 370 -10.16 -5.02 23.13
N GLN A 371 -10.26 -3.80 22.63
CA GLN A 371 -9.27 -3.28 21.69
C GLN A 371 -7.93 -3.11 22.40
N ILE A 372 -6.87 -3.69 21.84
CA ILE A 372 -5.50 -3.55 22.28
C ILE A 372 -4.79 -2.47 21.48
N GLU A 373 -4.88 -2.59 20.14
CA GLU A 373 -4.26 -1.64 19.22
C GLU A 373 -5.19 -1.27 18.06
N TYR A 374 -5.05 -0.05 17.58
CA TYR A 374 -5.46 0.41 16.27
C TYR A 374 -4.23 0.94 15.55
N ARG A 375 -3.98 0.45 14.34
CA ARG A 375 -2.84 0.80 13.52
C ARG A 375 -3.30 1.06 12.08
N THR A 376 -2.48 1.79 11.36
CA THR A 376 -2.66 2.06 9.94
C THR A 376 -1.51 1.44 9.14
N GLN A 377 -1.32 1.88 7.90
CA GLN A 377 -0.16 1.51 7.10
C GLN A 377 1.16 1.97 7.73
N SER A 378 2.24 1.30 7.37
CA SER A 378 3.60 1.65 7.79
C SER A 378 3.95 3.11 7.42
N PRO A 379 4.75 3.84 8.24
CA PRO A 379 5.09 5.25 7.97
C PRO A 379 5.75 5.52 6.62
N ASP A 380 6.37 4.54 5.99
CA ASP A 380 6.87 4.67 4.60
C ASP A 380 5.75 4.79 3.53
N HIS A 381 4.51 4.59 3.94
CA HIS A 381 3.28 4.90 3.20
C HIS A 381 2.56 6.07 3.88
N PRO A 382 3.13 7.28 3.85
CA PRO A 382 2.64 8.39 4.68
C PRO A 382 1.18 8.73 4.40
N ILE A 383 0.47 9.11 5.48
CA ILE A 383 -0.89 9.61 5.42
C ILE A 383 -0.82 11.12 5.32
N LEU A 384 -1.20 11.68 4.19
CA LEU A 384 -1.32 13.11 4.00
C LEU A 384 -2.68 13.58 4.50
N TRP A 385 -2.70 14.38 5.57
CA TRP A 385 -3.94 14.80 6.26
C TRP A 385 -4.90 15.64 5.40
N SER A 386 -4.44 16.13 4.28
CA SER A 386 -5.26 16.86 3.30
C SER A 386 -5.72 15.99 2.13
N ALA A 387 -5.41 14.69 2.14
CA ALA A 387 -5.72 13.74 1.07
C ALA A 387 -6.27 12.45 1.69
N ASP A 388 -7.60 12.37 1.84
CA ASP A 388 -8.29 11.23 2.47
C ASP A 388 -7.97 9.90 1.79
N GLU A 389 -7.66 9.92 0.49
CA GLU A 389 -7.26 8.76 -0.29
C GLU A 389 -5.94 8.13 0.16
N SER A 390 -5.10 8.86 0.89
CA SER A 390 -3.83 8.35 1.41
C SER A 390 -4.02 7.40 2.60
N LEU A 391 -5.14 7.48 3.34
CA LEU A 391 -5.49 6.55 4.43
C LEU A 391 -6.33 5.39 3.88
N TYR A 392 -5.74 4.22 3.73
CA TYR A 392 -6.44 3.06 3.19
C TYR A 392 -6.38 1.80 4.06
N LEU A 393 -5.40 1.67 4.94
CA LEU A 393 -5.22 0.49 5.79
C LEU A 393 -5.74 0.74 7.21
N LYS A 394 -6.62 -0.13 7.68
CA LYS A 394 -7.10 -0.23 9.05
C LYS A 394 -6.73 -1.59 9.60
N PHE A 395 -5.98 -1.62 10.70
CA PHE A 395 -5.53 -2.83 11.37
C PHE A 395 -5.87 -2.75 12.84
N TYR A 396 -6.61 -3.72 13.35
CA TYR A 396 -7.01 -3.81 14.73
C TYR A 396 -6.52 -5.09 15.38
N ILE A 397 -6.10 -4.99 16.63
CA ILE A 397 -5.85 -6.14 17.50
C ILE A 397 -6.86 -6.07 18.65
N PHE A 398 -7.60 -7.16 18.84
CA PHE A 398 -8.57 -7.33 19.92
C PHE A 398 -8.24 -8.55 20.77
N GLN A 399 -8.41 -8.44 22.08
CA GLN A 399 -8.64 -9.61 22.91
C GLN A 399 -10.11 -10.04 22.77
N VAL A 400 -10.34 -11.32 22.54
CA VAL A 400 -11.68 -11.90 22.36
C VAL A 400 -12.03 -12.67 23.63
N VAL A 401 -13.16 -12.31 24.27
CA VAL A 401 -13.65 -13.00 25.48
C VAL A 401 -15.08 -13.45 25.29
N ASP A 402 -15.42 -14.58 25.90
CA ASP A 402 -16.77 -15.12 25.87
C ASP A 402 -17.71 -14.23 26.70
N GLU A 403 -18.91 -13.99 26.19
CA GLU A 403 -19.97 -13.34 26.95
C GLU A 403 -20.49 -14.35 27.98
N LYS A 404 -20.28 -14.08 29.27
CA LYS A 404 -20.75 -14.90 30.39
C LYS A 404 -22.09 -14.43 30.89
#